data_d28f82ef17a285b3aad0d2c404ba2acd
#
_entry.id   d28f82ef17a285b3aad0d2c404ba2acd
#
_cell.length_a   1.000
_cell.length_b   1.000
_cell.length_c   1.000
_cell.angle_alpha   90.00
_cell.angle_beta   90.00
_cell.angle_gamma   90.00
#
_symmetry.space_group_name_H-M   'P 1'
#
loop_
_entity.id
_entity.type
_entity.pdbx_description
1 polymer ?
#
loop_
_entity_poly.entity_id
_entity_poly.type
_entity_poly.pdbx_seq_one_letter_code
_entity_poly.pdbx_strand_id
1 'polypeptide(L)'
;MFWITKPNPSDTSDTHLGWFSRLLGGTTDHYSCFLPQKLGRLRTVLLKMFYSGIALSADLTAVIDQIPKNAIIVYINKNKNKFEYLFYHTAFSRRGCPVPEIGLDYRTLIWQPVTRLLKIFLAHLSYFVRKLSFQNPYKSGYIQSELLNRKAGFLSLVDKGEFHQRFLRSKIDPLEYLVEFQKKTDRPVYLVPLLMFFSKNPYRSNPTLIDMMFGPEGKPGTIRRLVTLFRNPGKVFTEISTPVNLMAFLYKTEIHEKNTVYQSLYLRRFLLRQINRHRQTITGPVLKSPEELKENILTAE
;
A
#
# COMPACT_ATOMS: atom_id res chain seq x y z
N MET A 1 15.83 19.07 -23.26
CA MET A 1 15.84 18.06 -24.32
C MET A 1 16.95 17.05 -23.98
N PHE A 2 16.65 16.05 -23.13
CA PHE A 2 17.63 15.01 -22.74
C PHE A 2 17.11 13.66 -23.20
N TRP A 3 17.88 13.02 -24.04
CA TRP A 3 17.63 11.75 -24.67
C TRP A 3 17.53 10.63 -23.63
N ILE A 4 16.41 9.92 -23.63
CA ILE A 4 16.27 8.63 -22.99
C ILE A 4 17.01 7.65 -23.92
N THR A 5 18.25 7.35 -23.63
CA THR A 5 18.97 6.27 -24.29
C THR A 5 18.33 4.94 -23.90
N LYS A 6 17.64 4.34 -24.86
CA LYS A 6 17.35 2.90 -24.80
C LYS A 6 18.68 2.16 -24.64
N PRO A 7 18.79 1.15 -23.77
CA PRO A 7 20.00 0.36 -23.69
C PRO A 7 20.25 -0.30 -25.05
N ASN A 8 21.44 -0.09 -25.55
CA ASN A 8 21.93 -0.59 -26.82
C ASN A 8 21.92 -2.13 -26.83
N PRO A 9 21.39 -2.83 -27.86
CA PRO A 9 21.32 -4.29 -27.90
C PRO A 9 22.62 -4.98 -28.32
N SER A 10 23.75 -4.31 -28.30
CA SER A 10 25.04 -4.87 -28.74
C SER A 10 26.00 -5.14 -27.58
N ASP A 11 25.65 -6.09 -26.70
CA ASP A 11 26.63 -6.75 -25.84
C ASP A 11 26.59 -8.28 -26.14
N THR A 12 27.43 -8.69 -27.06
CA THR A 12 27.48 -10.03 -27.66
C THR A 12 28.28 -11.03 -26.82
N SER A 13 28.01 -11.14 -25.51
CA SER A 13 28.58 -12.19 -24.66
C SER A 13 27.55 -13.17 -24.08
N ASP A 14 26.32 -13.21 -24.59
CA ASP A 14 25.19 -13.89 -23.95
C ASP A 14 24.55 -15.02 -24.74
N THR A 15 25.33 -15.84 -25.44
CA THR A 15 24.79 -17.02 -26.17
C THR A 15 24.28 -18.13 -25.25
N HIS A 16 24.72 -18.19 -23.98
CA HIS A 16 24.30 -19.23 -23.03
C HIS A 16 23.06 -18.89 -22.19
N LEU A 17 22.55 -17.65 -22.24
CA LEU A 17 21.37 -17.20 -21.49
C LEU A 17 20.18 -16.81 -22.39
N GLY A 18 20.29 -17.00 -23.68
CA GLY A 18 19.23 -16.67 -24.65
C GLY A 18 17.91 -17.44 -24.44
N TRP A 19 17.95 -18.61 -23.83
CA TRP A 19 16.76 -19.36 -23.46
C TRP A 19 16.03 -18.75 -22.27
N PHE A 20 16.74 -18.17 -21.28
CA PHE A 20 16.12 -17.45 -20.17
C PHE A 20 15.37 -16.20 -20.65
N SER A 21 15.95 -15.44 -21.58
CA SER A 21 15.27 -14.26 -22.15
C SER A 21 14.01 -14.64 -22.93
N ARG A 22 13.98 -15.78 -23.62
CA ARG A 22 12.80 -16.31 -24.29
C ARG A 22 11.72 -16.75 -23.28
N LEU A 23 12.09 -17.46 -22.22
CA LEU A 23 11.17 -17.85 -21.12
C LEU A 23 10.58 -16.64 -20.38
N LEU A 24 11.37 -15.58 -20.24
CA LEU A 24 10.93 -14.34 -19.60
C LEU A 24 10.07 -13.46 -20.53
N GLY A 25 9.91 -13.83 -21.80
CA GLY A 25 9.16 -13.04 -22.77
C GLY A 25 9.84 -11.72 -23.15
N GLY A 26 11.19 -11.71 -23.16
CA GLY A 26 12.01 -10.55 -23.56
C GLY A 26 12.14 -9.44 -22.50
N THR A 27 11.47 -9.57 -21.35
CA THR A 27 11.57 -8.58 -20.26
C THR A 27 12.12 -9.20 -18.99
N THR A 28 13.10 -8.57 -18.36
CA THR A 28 13.66 -8.98 -17.07
C THR A 28 12.94 -8.31 -15.89
N ASP A 29 11.96 -7.45 -16.16
CA ASP A 29 11.28 -6.62 -15.18
C ASP A 29 10.11 -7.35 -14.52
N HIS A 30 10.44 -8.41 -13.80
CA HIS A 30 9.47 -9.16 -13.01
C HIS A 30 9.73 -8.99 -11.52
N TYR A 31 8.88 -8.18 -10.87
CA TYR A 31 9.02 -7.85 -9.45
C TYR A 31 7.83 -8.34 -8.63
N SER A 32 8.10 -8.67 -7.37
CA SER A 32 7.09 -9.09 -6.40
C SER A 32 6.21 -7.94 -5.88
N CYS A 33 6.59 -6.70 -6.14
CA CYS A 33 5.80 -5.52 -5.76
C CYS A 33 4.64 -5.22 -6.72
N PHE A 34 4.64 -5.79 -7.90
CA PHE A 34 3.54 -5.64 -8.85
C PHE A 34 2.52 -6.76 -8.68
N LEU A 35 1.25 -6.41 -8.54
CA LEU A 35 0.13 -7.33 -8.44
C LEU A 35 -0.82 -7.11 -9.64
N PRO A 36 -0.90 -8.05 -10.60
CA PRO A 36 -1.73 -7.86 -11.79
C PRO A 36 -3.22 -7.82 -11.43
N GLN A 37 -4.02 -7.08 -12.20
CA GLN A 37 -5.47 -7.00 -12.00
C GLN A 37 -6.15 -8.38 -12.05
N LYS A 38 -5.68 -9.25 -12.94
CA LYS A 38 -6.19 -10.61 -13.09
C LYS A 38 -5.29 -11.59 -12.33
N LEU A 39 -5.73 -12.05 -11.18
CA LEU A 39 -4.97 -12.97 -10.31
C LEU A 39 -5.13 -14.45 -10.66
N GLY A 40 -5.89 -14.78 -11.72
CA GLY A 40 -6.30 -16.14 -12.05
C GLY A 40 -7.66 -16.51 -11.42
N ARG A 41 -8.39 -17.43 -12.05
CA ARG A 41 -9.78 -17.74 -11.69
C ARG A 41 -9.95 -18.17 -10.22
N LEU A 42 -9.14 -19.12 -9.76
CA LEU A 42 -9.23 -19.65 -8.39
C LEU A 42 -8.99 -18.57 -7.33
N ARG A 43 -7.90 -17.79 -7.45
CA ARG A 43 -7.57 -16.73 -6.50
C ARG A 43 -8.58 -15.61 -6.52
N THR A 44 -9.10 -15.25 -7.69
CA THR A 44 -10.15 -14.24 -7.83
C THR A 44 -11.44 -14.68 -7.14
N VAL A 45 -11.85 -15.94 -7.29
CA VAL A 45 -13.04 -16.50 -6.61
C VAL A 45 -12.81 -16.50 -5.10
N LEU A 46 -11.63 -16.95 -4.65
CA LEU A 46 -11.27 -17.00 -3.23
C LEU A 46 -11.32 -15.60 -2.60
N LEU A 47 -10.69 -14.61 -3.22
CA LEU A 47 -10.71 -13.22 -2.74
C LEU A 47 -12.12 -12.60 -2.81
N LYS A 48 -12.90 -12.94 -3.84
CA LYS A 48 -14.30 -12.51 -3.92
C LYS A 48 -15.12 -13.06 -2.76
N MET A 49 -14.95 -14.33 -2.43
CA MET A 49 -15.63 -14.97 -1.30
C MET A 49 -15.21 -14.32 0.03
N PHE A 50 -13.90 -14.10 0.23
CA PHE A 50 -13.36 -13.48 1.45
C PHE A 50 -13.85 -12.04 1.67
N TYR A 51 -14.02 -11.28 0.60
CA TYR A 51 -14.32 -9.85 0.68
C TYR A 51 -15.74 -9.49 0.26
N SER A 52 -16.62 -10.48 0.03
CA SER A 52 -18.00 -10.24 -0.43
C SER A 52 -18.84 -9.41 0.55
N GLY A 53 -18.55 -9.55 1.83
CA GLY A 53 -19.33 -8.88 2.89
C GLY A 53 -18.79 -7.51 3.33
N ILE A 54 -17.70 -7.01 2.74
CA ILE A 54 -17.18 -5.69 3.10
C ILE A 54 -17.75 -4.65 2.15
N ALA A 55 -18.46 -3.67 2.70
CA ALA A 55 -18.96 -2.54 1.93
C ALA A 55 -17.85 -1.51 1.69
N LEU A 56 -17.70 -1.10 0.44
CA LEU A 56 -16.93 0.09 0.09
C LEU A 56 -17.82 1.33 0.29
N SER A 57 -17.22 2.42 0.79
CA SER A 57 -17.90 3.71 0.87
C SER A 57 -18.50 4.09 -0.48
N ALA A 58 -19.72 4.63 -0.46
CA ALA A 58 -20.39 5.14 -1.66
C ALA A 58 -19.61 6.33 -2.26
N ASP A 59 -18.99 7.13 -1.42
CA ASP A 59 -18.28 8.35 -1.82
C ASP A 59 -16.93 8.08 -2.50
N LEU A 60 -16.44 6.83 -2.44
CA LEU A 60 -15.12 6.48 -2.96
C LEU A 60 -14.99 6.79 -4.45
N THR A 61 -15.98 6.44 -5.25
CA THR A 61 -15.97 6.72 -6.70
C THR A 61 -16.02 8.21 -6.96
N ALA A 62 -16.89 8.94 -6.27
CA ALA A 62 -17.03 10.38 -6.41
C ALA A 62 -15.72 11.13 -6.07
N VAL A 63 -15.01 10.69 -5.03
CA VAL A 63 -13.71 11.29 -4.65
C VAL A 63 -12.63 10.98 -5.68
N ILE A 64 -12.60 9.76 -6.21
CA ILE A 64 -11.62 9.36 -7.24
C ILE A 64 -11.89 10.09 -8.56
N ASP A 65 -13.16 10.28 -8.94
CA ASP A 65 -13.54 10.97 -10.18
C ASP A 65 -13.19 12.48 -10.16
N GLN A 66 -13.03 13.07 -8.99
CA GLN A 66 -12.55 14.45 -8.84
C GLN A 66 -11.04 14.59 -9.12
N ILE A 67 -10.29 13.49 -9.12
CA ILE A 67 -8.85 13.51 -9.42
C ILE A 67 -8.65 13.66 -10.93
N PRO A 68 -7.77 14.56 -11.38
CA PRO A 68 -7.50 14.74 -12.80
C PRO A 68 -7.08 13.42 -13.47
N LYS A 69 -7.62 13.13 -14.66
CA LYS A 69 -7.35 11.89 -15.41
C LYS A 69 -5.87 11.67 -15.75
N ASN A 70 -5.08 12.75 -15.83
CA ASN A 70 -3.64 12.66 -16.07
C ASN A 70 -2.81 12.45 -14.79
N ALA A 71 -3.44 12.52 -13.62
CA ALA A 71 -2.77 12.35 -12.34
C ALA A 71 -2.30 10.91 -12.11
N ILE A 72 -1.29 10.77 -11.29
CA ILE A 72 -0.81 9.49 -10.77
C ILE A 72 -1.44 9.27 -9.40
N ILE A 73 -2.11 8.14 -9.21
CA ILE A 73 -2.81 7.84 -7.97
C ILE A 73 -1.97 6.89 -7.12
N VAL A 74 -1.77 7.25 -5.86
CA VAL A 74 -1.14 6.39 -4.86
C VAL A 74 -2.03 6.31 -3.64
N TYR A 75 -2.57 5.13 -3.39
CA TYR A 75 -3.37 4.86 -2.21
C TYR A 75 -2.49 4.69 -0.97
N ILE A 76 -2.97 5.22 0.13
CA ILE A 76 -2.23 5.24 1.39
C ILE A 76 -3.01 4.57 2.49
N ASN A 77 -2.37 3.63 3.17
CA ASN A 77 -2.87 3.03 4.40
C ASN A 77 -2.03 3.48 5.61
N LYS A 78 -2.63 3.59 6.77
CA LYS A 78 -1.92 3.96 8.00
C LYS A 78 -0.88 2.92 8.38
N ASN A 79 -1.30 1.66 8.51
CA ASN A 79 -0.43 0.56 8.94
C ASN A 79 -0.23 -0.43 7.80
N LYS A 80 0.97 -1.03 7.73
CA LYS A 80 1.24 -2.09 6.76
C LYS A 80 0.37 -3.32 7.03
N ASN A 81 -0.50 -3.62 6.08
CA ASN A 81 -1.41 -4.74 6.15
C ASN A 81 -1.68 -5.31 4.75
N LYS A 82 -1.19 -6.52 4.51
CA LYS A 82 -1.39 -7.21 3.22
C LYS A 82 -2.86 -7.53 2.94
N PHE A 83 -3.65 -7.77 3.99
CA PHE A 83 -5.08 -8.04 3.87
C PHE A 83 -5.83 -6.83 3.29
N GLU A 84 -5.59 -5.63 3.83
CA GLU A 84 -6.20 -4.39 3.34
C GLU A 84 -5.77 -4.08 1.91
N TYR A 85 -4.49 -4.30 1.57
CA TYR A 85 -4.02 -4.14 0.20
C TYR A 85 -4.76 -5.05 -0.79
N LEU A 86 -4.90 -6.34 -0.48
CA LEU A 86 -5.62 -7.31 -1.31
C LEU A 86 -7.12 -7.00 -1.40
N PHE A 87 -7.70 -6.53 -0.30
CA PHE A 87 -9.08 -6.08 -0.30
C PHE A 87 -9.30 -4.94 -1.29
N TYR A 88 -8.53 -3.85 -1.16
CA TYR A 88 -8.69 -2.68 -2.05
C TYR A 88 -8.37 -3.03 -3.50
N HIS A 89 -7.35 -3.86 -3.75
CA HIS A 89 -7.05 -4.36 -5.09
C HIS A 89 -8.27 -5.08 -5.71
N THR A 90 -8.90 -5.98 -4.96
CA THR A 90 -10.07 -6.75 -5.44
C THR A 90 -11.31 -5.88 -5.57
N ALA A 91 -11.56 -5.00 -4.63
CA ALA A 91 -12.73 -4.15 -4.57
C ALA A 91 -12.72 -3.08 -5.66
N PHE A 92 -11.57 -2.46 -5.92
CA PHE A 92 -11.42 -1.45 -6.98
C PHE A 92 -11.50 -2.07 -8.37
N SER A 93 -10.94 -3.27 -8.56
CA SER A 93 -11.11 -4.03 -9.81
C SER A 93 -12.57 -4.34 -10.13
N ARG A 94 -13.45 -4.49 -9.13
CA ARG A 94 -14.88 -4.70 -9.33
C ARG A 94 -15.64 -3.43 -9.69
N ARG A 95 -15.23 -2.28 -9.18
CA ARG A 95 -15.88 -0.99 -9.40
C ARG A 95 -15.33 -0.20 -10.58
N GLY A 96 -14.34 -0.74 -11.30
CA GLY A 96 -13.69 -0.02 -12.39
C GLY A 96 -12.85 1.18 -11.96
N CYS A 97 -12.53 1.28 -10.65
CA CYS A 97 -11.62 2.28 -10.14
C CYS A 97 -10.17 1.92 -10.47
N PRO A 98 -9.23 2.89 -10.44
CA PRO A 98 -7.81 2.61 -10.60
C PRO A 98 -7.32 1.58 -9.60
N VAL A 99 -6.92 0.39 -10.08
CA VAL A 99 -6.54 -0.73 -9.23
C VAL A 99 -5.13 -0.50 -8.68
N PRO A 100 -4.88 -0.66 -7.37
CA PRO A 100 -3.55 -0.56 -6.79
C PRO A 100 -2.70 -1.77 -7.20
N GLU A 101 -2.03 -1.67 -8.34
CA GLU A 101 -1.19 -2.75 -8.88
C GLU A 101 0.24 -2.73 -8.32
N ILE A 102 0.72 -1.55 -7.88
CA ILE A 102 2.10 -1.36 -7.42
C ILE A 102 2.14 -1.22 -5.91
N GLY A 103 2.55 -2.28 -5.23
CA GLY A 103 2.80 -2.23 -3.79
C GLY A 103 4.18 -1.67 -3.47
N LEU A 104 4.29 -0.37 -3.17
CA LEU A 104 5.57 0.31 -2.97
C LEU A 104 6.39 -0.30 -1.82
N ASP A 105 5.75 -0.76 -0.78
CA ASP A 105 6.37 -1.45 0.36
C ASP A 105 5.80 -2.86 0.60
N TYR A 106 5.07 -3.39 -0.38
CA TYR A 106 4.43 -4.71 -0.30
C TYR A 106 5.08 -5.72 -1.22
N ARG A 107 5.28 -6.94 -0.69
CA ARG A 107 5.68 -8.11 -1.47
C ARG A 107 4.53 -9.10 -1.50
N THR A 108 4.00 -9.36 -2.68
CA THR A 108 2.77 -10.15 -2.89
C THR A 108 3.04 -11.48 -3.59
N LEU A 109 4.17 -12.14 -3.29
CA LEU A 109 4.59 -13.39 -3.95
C LEU A 109 3.50 -14.47 -3.93
N ILE A 110 2.86 -14.70 -2.77
CA ILE A 110 1.87 -15.77 -2.59
C ILE A 110 0.64 -15.56 -3.49
N TRP A 111 0.32 -14.31 -3.82
CA TRP A 111 -0.85 -13.94 -4.62
C TRP A 111 -0.55 -13.85 -6.12
N GLN A 112 0.71 -14.03 -6.51
CA GLN A 112 1.10 -14.02 -7.92
C GLN A 112 0.61 -15.29 -8.64
N PRO A 113 0.17 -15.21 -9.92
CA PRO A 113 -0.06 -16.38 -10.74
C PRO A 113 1.21 -17.27 -10.80
N VAL A 114 1.03 -18.59 -10.85
CA VAL A 114 2.17 -19.54 -10.83
C VAL A 114 3.17 -19.27 -11.95
N THR A 115 2.67 -18.98 -13.15
CA THR A 115 3.50 -18.61 -14.31
C THR A 115 4.35 -17.37 -14.06
N ARG A 116 3.80 -16.40 -13.31
CA ARG A 116 4.52 -15.19 -12.96
C ARG A 116 5.51 -15.39 -11.81
N LEU A 117 5.19 -16.25 -10.84
CA LEU A 117 6.14 -16.65 -9.79
C LEU A 117 7.42 -17.23 -10.40
N LEU A 118 7.26 -18.11 -11.39
CA LEU A 118 8.39 -18.68 -12.10
C LEU A 118 9.22 -17.58 -12.81
N LYS A 119 8.55 -16.64 -13.50
CA LYS A 119 9.24 -15.52 -14.16
C LYS A 119 9.98 -14.61 -13.16
N ILE A 120 9.38 -14.30 -12.02
CA ILE A 120 10.02 -13.51 -10.96
C ILE A 120 11.28 -14.25 -10.45
N PHE A 121 11.16 -15.55 -10.18
CA PHE A 121 12.28 -16.37 -9.72
C PHE A 121 13.41 -16.39 -10.74
N LEU A 122 13.10 -16.67 -12.01
CA LEU A 122 14.08 -16.71 -13.10
C LEU A 122 14.74 -15.33 -13.32
N ALA A 123 13.98 -14.24 -13.26
CA ALA A 123 14.52 -12.89 -13.38
C ALA A 123 15.51 -12.56 -12.24
N HIS A 124 15.15 -12.90 -11.01
CA HIS A 124 16.05 -12.70 -9.87
C HIS A 124 17.31 -13.58 -9.95
N LEU A 125 17.16 -14.84 -10.37
CA LEU A 125 18.28 -15.75 -10.57
C LEU A 125 19.22 -15.25 -11.66
N SER A 126 18.69 -14.88 -12.82
CA SER A 126 19.46 -14.33 -13.94
C SER A 126 20.23 -13.05 -13.52
N TYR A 127 19.57 -12.15 -12.78
CA TYR A 127 20.22 -10.93 -12.29
C TYR A 127 21.32 -11.24 -11.26
N PHE A 128 21.06 -12.18 -10.34
CA PHE A 128 22.03 -12.58 -9.32
C PHE A 128 23.28 -13.20 -9.96
N VAL A 129 23.11 -14.09 -10.96
CA VAL A 129 24.25 -14.70 -11.66
C VAL A 129 25.09 -13.66 -12.40
N ARG A 130 24.45 -12.60 -12.96
CA ARG A 130 25.18 -11.54 -13.69
C ARG A 130 25.85 -10.51 -12.80
N LYS A 131 25.22 -10.12 -11.68
CA LYS A 131 25.64 -8.96 -10.86
C LYS A 131 25.95 -9.29 -9.41
N LEU A 132 25.83 -10.55 -8.98
CA LEU A 132 25.99 -11.01 -7.60
C LEU A 132 25.20 -10.16 -6.57
N SER A 133 24.07 -9.59 -7.04
CA SER A 133 23.22 -8.71 -6.22
C SER A 133 21.74 -8.95 -6.55
N PHE A 134 20.86 -8.54 -5.64
CA PHE A 134 19.43 -8.64 -5.90
C PHE A 134 18.91 -7.39 -6.61
N GLN A 135 18.04 -7.62 -7.59
CA GLN A 135 17.39 -6.58 -8.35
C GLN A 135 16.47 -5.72 -7.45
N ASN A 136 16.65 -4.39 -7.50
CA ASN A 136 15.85 -3.46 -6.71
C ASN A 136 14.91 -2.66 -7.63
N PRO A 137 13.57 -2.76 -7.47
CA PRO A 137 12.60 -2.11 -8.34
C PRO A 137 12.63 -0.58 -8.28
N TYR A 138 13.15 -0.01 -7.21
CA TYR A 138 13.34 1.44 -7.09
C TYR A 138 14.54 1.94 -7.91
N LYS A 139 15.65 1.21 -7.85
CA LYS A 139 16.88 1.59 -8.56
C LYS A 139 16.83 1.31 -10.06
N SER A 140 16.03 0.31 -10.48
CA SER A 140 15.86 -0.05 -11.90
C SER A 140 14.96 0.92 -12.67
N GLY A 141 14.29 1.88 -12.00
CA GLY A 141 13.30 2.75 -12.63
C GLY A 141 11.95 2.05 -12.91
N TYR A 142 11.80 0.77 -12.55
CA TYR A 142 10.58 -0.01 -12.81
C TYR A 142 9.34 0.64 -12.19
N ILE A 143 9.40 1.00 -10.90
CA ILE A 143 8.27 1.65 -10.22
C ILE A 143 7.89 2.96 -10.90
N GLN A 144 8.88 3.75 -11.30
CA GLN A 144 8.65 5.00 -12.02
C GLN A 144 7.93 4.78 -13.35
N SER A 145 8.40 3.84 -14.17
CA SER A 145 7.77 3.53 -15.47
C SER A 145 6.33 3.04 -15.31
N GLU A 146 6.07 2.18 -14.33
CA GLU A 146 4.74 1.64 -14.08
C GLU A 146 3.75 2.71 -13.57
N LEU A 147 4.20 3.61 -12.68
CA LEU A 147 3.38 4.75 -12.23
C LEU A 147 3.07 5.72 -13.38
N LEU A 148 4.05 5.99 -14.25
CA LEU A 148 3.84 6.79 -15.46
C LEU A 148 2.89 6.12 -16.46
N ASN A 149 2.85 4.79 -16.51
CA ASN A 149 1.91 4.00 -17.28
C ASN A 149 0.49 3.92 -16.66
N ARG A 150 0.17 4.84 -15.75
CA ARG A 150 -1.14 5.00 -15.08
C ARG A 150 -1.53 3.83 -14.18
N LYS A 151 -0.61 3.01 -13.73
CA LYS A 151 -0.88 2.02 -12.68
C LYS A 151 -0.87 2.69 -11.33
N ALA A 152 -1.91 2.44 -10.54
CA ALA A 152 -1.98 3.05 -9.21
C ALA A 152 -1.03 2.35 -8.23
N GLY A 153 -0.42 3.15 -7.35
CA GLY A 153 0.43 2.70 -6.27
C GLY A 153 -0.35 2.41 -4.99
N PHE A 154 0.27 1.66 -4.08
CA PHE A 154 -0.22 1.46 -2.72
C PHE A 154 0.94 1.46 -1.74
N LEU A 155 0.86 2.22 -0.66
CA LEU A 155 1.88 2.27 0.37
C LEU A 155 1.31 2.35 1.79
N SER A 156 2.13 2.02 2.78
CA SER A 156 1.81 2.22 4.19
C SER A 156 2.66 3.33 4.81
N LEU A 157 2.06 4.14 5.69
CA LEU A 157 2.78 5.19 6.40
C LEU A 157 3.63 4.63 7.54
N VAL A 158 3.13 3.58 8.22
CA VAL A 158 3.77 2.96 9.38
C VAL A 158 3.98 1.48 9.12
N ASP A 159 5.22 1.06 9.16
CA ASP A 159 5.62 -0.35 9.16
C ASP A 159 6.35 -0.66 10.48
N LYS A 160 5.69 -1.39 11.36
CA LYS A 160 6.24 -1.73 12.68
C LYS A 160 7.45 -2.66 12.60
N GLY A 161 7.48 -3.57 11.60
CA GLY A 161 8.55 -4.55 11.43
C GLY A 161 9.81 -3.97 10.80
N GLU A 162 9.68 -2.87 10.05
CA GLU A 162 10.78 -2.30 9.27
C GLU A 162 11.16 -0.87 9.72
N PHE A 163 10.62 -0.41 10.85
CA PHE A 163 10.87 0.94 11.36
C PHE A 163 12.37 1.21 11.55
N HIS A 164 13.09 0.30 12.21
CA HIS A 164 14.54 0.41 12.41
C HIS A 164 15.32 0.40 11.10
N GLN A 165 14.91 -0.45 10.14
CA GLN A 165 15.60 -0.54 8.84
C GLN A 165 15.44 0.73 8.00
N ARG A 166 14.28 1.39 8.09
CA ARG A 166 14.05 2.69 7.44
C ARG A 166 14.84 3.80 8.13
N PHE A 167 14.86 3.78 9.45
CA PHE A 167 15.61 4.76 10.24
C PHE A 167 17.12 4.68 9.98
N LEU A 168 17.68 3.47 9.89
CA LEU A 168 19.06 3.22 9.57
C LEU A 168 19.40 3.38 8.07
N ARG A 169 18.43 3.82 7.24
CA ARG A 169 18.55 3.96 5.77
C ARG A 169 19.01 2.69 5.04
N SER A 170 18.94 1.55 5.67
CA SER A 170 19.21 0.27 5.01
C SER A 170 18.17 -0.09 3.96
N LYS A 171 17.01 0.59 4.01
CA LYS A 171 15.90 0.38 3.07
C LYS A 171 15.35 1.72 2.57
N ILE A 172 15.04 1.78 1.27
CA ILE A 172 14.44 2.96 0.63
C ILE A 172 13.06 3.23 1.25
N ASP A 173 12.84 4.46 1.70
CA ASP A 173 11.52 4.90 2.16
C ASP A 173 10.62 5.20 0.94
N PRO A 174 9.47 4.50 0.79
CA PRO A 174 8.56 4.72 -0.34
C PRO A 174 8.04 6.16 -0.43
N LEU A 175 7.84 6.82 0.70
CA LEU A 175 7.34 8.19 0.71
C LEU A 175 8.40 9.20 0.27
N GLU A 176 9.66 9.00 0.69
CA GLU A 176 10.80 9.78 0.23
C GLU A 176 10.99 9.61 -1.29
N TYR A 177 10.90 8.38 -1.78
CA TYR A 177 10.94 8.08 -3.20
C TYR A 177 9.84 8.81 -3.99
N LEU A 178 8.60 8.85 -3.48
CA LEU A 178 7.49 9.56 -4.15
C LEU A 178 7.70 11.07 -4.16
N VAL A 179 8.30 11.65 -3.12
CA VAL A 179 8.67 13.07 -3.11
C VAL A 179 9.74 13.36 -4.17
N GLU A 180 10.76 12.54 -4.29
CA GLU A 180 11.78 12.66 -5.34
C GLU A 180 11.18 12.46 -6.74
N PHE A 181 10.29 11.49 -6.88
CA PHE A 181 9.58 11.21 -8.13
C PHE A 181 8.72 12.40 -8.56
N GLN A 182 7.98 13.02 -7.63
CA GLN A 182 7.16 14.21 -7.94
C GLN A 182 8.01 15.39 -8.40
N LYS A 183 9.21 15.58 -7.85
CA LYS A 183 10.13 16.64 -8.30
C LYS A 183 10.65 16.44 -9.72
N LYS A 184 10.63 15.20 -10.22
CA LYS A 184 11.13 14.83 -11.56
C LYS A 184 10.03 14.70 -12.61
N THR A 185 8.76 14.79 -12.22
CA THR A 185 7.63 14.61 -13.14
C THR A 185 6.68 15.80 -13.08
N ASP A 186 6.19 16.24 -14.25
CA ASP A 186 5.17 17.29 -14.37
C ASP A 186 3.76 16.79 -14.07
N ARG A 187 3.57 15.48 -13.98
CA ARG A 187 2.27 14.88 -13.65
C ARG A 187 2.04 14.91 -12.16
N PRO A 188 0.90 15.45 -11.69
CA PRO A 188 0.63 15.50 -10.26
C PRO A 188 0.39 14.12 -9.68
N VAL A 189 1.05 13.82 -8.55
CA VAL A 189 0.81 12.63 -7.76
C VAL A 189 -0.25 12.93 -6.70
N TYR A 190 -1.33 12.19 -6.70
CA TYR A 190 -2.39 12.28 -5.69
C TYR A 190 -2.26 11.14 -4.69
N LEU A 191 -2.11 11.51 -3.44
CA LEU A 191 -2.05 10.61 -2.29
C LEU A 191 -3.45 10.45 -1.71
N VAL A 192 -4.01 9.25 -1.79
CA VAL A 192 -5.40 8.97 -1.42
C VAL A 192 -5.44 8.10 -0.16
N PRO A 193 -5.71 8.69 1.02
CA PRO A 193 -5.74 7.93 2.26
C PRO A 193 -7.00 7.06 2.34
N LEU A 194 -6.79 5.77 2.59
CA LEU A 194 -7.84 4.76 2.75
C LEU A 194 -7.92 4.33 4.23
N LEU A 195 -9.12 4.20 4.72
CA LEU A 195 -9.40 3.78 6.09
C LEU A 195 -10.31 2.55 6.07
N MET A 196 -9.97 1.57 6.91
CA MET A 196 -10.80 0.40 7.16
C MET A 196 -11.14 0.33 8.64
N PHE A 197 -12.40 0.24 8.94
CA PHE A 197 -12.93 0.21 10.29
C PHE A 197 -13.53 -1.16 10.58
N PHE A 198 -13.28 -1.62 11.79
CA PHE A 198 -13.92 -2.80 12.35
C PHE A 198 -14.84 -2.29 13.48
N SER A 199 -16.15 -2.49 13.34
CA SER A 199 -17.10 -2.10 14.37
C SER A 199 -16.79 -2.87 15.66
N LYS A 200 -16.55 -2.16 16.75
CA LYS A 200 -16.45 -2.77 18.08
C LYS A 200 -17.85 -3.13 18.56
N ASN A 201 -17.98 -4.30 19.17
CA ASN A 201 -19.20 -4.65 19.87
C ASN A 201 -19.13 -4.01 21.26
N PRO A 202 -19.94 -2.99 21.58
CA PRO A 202 -19.84 -2.26 22.85
C PRO A 202 -20.18 -3.10 24.11
N TYR A 203 -20.75 -4.28 23.91
CA TYR A 203 -21.28 -5.12 25.01
C TYR A 203 -20.47 -6.38 25.34
N ARG A 204 -19.23 -6.53 24.87
CA ARG A 204 -18.40 -7.68 25.25
C ARG A 204 -17.44 -7.31 26.36
N SER A 205 -17.88 -7.48 27.61
CA SER A 205 -17.04 -7.36 28.81
C SER A 205 -16.21 -8.61 29.13
N ASN A 206 -16.53 -9.77 28.53
CA ASN A 206 -15.80 -11.02 28.83
C ASN A 206 -14.85 -11.42 27.69
N PRO A 207 -13.58 -11.71 28.00
CA PRO A 207 -12.64 -12.24 27.01
C PRO A 207 -13.10 -13.63 26.56
N THR A 208 -13.24 -13.80 25.26
CA THR A 208 -13.58 -15.09 24.65
C THR A 208 -12.29 -15.90 24.46
N LEU A 209 -12.38 -17.26 24.40
CA LEU A 209 -11.25 -18.15 24.07
C LEU A 209 -10.48 -17.66 22.82
N ILE A 210 -11.15 -17.03 21.88
CA ILE A 210 -10.53 -16.41 20.69
C ILE A 210 -9.66 -15.20 21.09
N ASP A 211 -10.03 -14.45 22.12
CA ASP A 211 -9.25 -13.32 22.63
C ASP A 211 -8.00 -13.78 23.38
N MET A 212 -8.10 -14.91 24.08
CA MET A 212 -6.96 -15.58 24.73
C MET A 212 -5.96 -16.13 23.71
N MET A 213 -6.43 -16.74 22.61
CA MET A 213 -5.56 -17.34 21.60
C MET A 213 -4.95 -16.31 20.63
N PHE A 214 -5.63 -15.21 20.33
CA PHE A 214 -5.26 -14.27 19.26
C PHE A 214 -5.00 -12.83 19.72
N GLY A 215 -4.97 -12.59 21.04
CA GLY A 215 -4.64 -11.31 21.66
C GLY A 215 -5.80 -10.31 21.80
N PRO A 216 -5.62 -9.27 22.62
CA PRO A 216 -6.69 -8.32 23.02
C PRO A 216 -7.23 -7.50 21.84
N GLU A 217 -8.49 -7.07 21.95
CA GLU A 217 -9.24 -6.38 20.89
C GLU A 217 -8.62 -5.09 20.36
N GLY A 218 -7.74 -4.45 21.12
CA GLY A 218 -7.10 -3.20 20.71
C GLY A 218 -6.16 -3.30 19.52
N LYS A 219 -5.62 -4.51 19.22
CA LYS A 219 -4.68 -4.76 18.10
C LYS A 219 -4.92 -6.15 17.52
N PRO A 220 -6.03 -6.37 16.82
CA PRO A 220 -6.35 -7.70 16.30
C PRO A 220 -5.29 -8.15 15.28
N GLY A 221 -4.74 -9.35 15.47
CA GLY A 221 -3.86 -10.01 14.52
C GLY A 221 -4.56 -10.26 13.17
N THR A 222 -3.79 -10.57 12.14
CA THR A 222 -4.31 -10.83 10.78
C THR A 222 -5.36 -11.95 10.75
N ILE A 223 -5.14 -13.01 11.54
CA ILE A 223 -6.04 -14.17 11.63
C ILE A 223 -7.37 -13.76 12.28
N ARG A 224 -7.34 -12.97 13.33
CA ARG A 224 -8.55 -12.49 14.01
C ARG A 224 -9.38 -11.60 13.10
N ARG A 225 -8.75 -10.73 12.31
CA ARG A 225 -9.44 -9.90 11.30
C ARG A 225 -10.13 -10.76 10.26
N LEU A 226 -9.49 -11.84 9.81
CA LEU A 226 -10.07 -12.83 8.90
C LEU A 226 -11.29 -13.51 9.54
N VAL A 227 -11.16 -14.02 10.76
CA VAL A 227 -12.27 -14.68 11.49
C VAL A 227 -13.44 -13.73 11.73
N THR A 228 -13.17 -12.47 12.09
CA THR A 228 -14.21 -11.45 12.27
C THR A 228 -14.94 -11.14 10.97
N LEU A 229 -14.23 -11.10 9.85
CA LEU A 229 -14.82 -10.92 8.52
C LEU A 229 -15.75 -12.05 8.11
N PHE A 230 -15.34 -13.30 8.36
CA PHE A 230 -16.16 -14.48 8.06
C PHE A 230 -17.42 -14.53 8.93
N ARG A 231 -17.29 -14.19 10.22
CA ARG A 231 -18.39 -14.35 11.18
C ARG A 231 -19.40 -13.20 11.14
N ASN A 232 -18.95 -11.99 10.82
CA ASN A 232 -19.79 -10.78 10.80
C ASN A 232 -19.29 -9.77 9.73
N PRO A 233 -19.50 -10.01 8.45
CA PRO A 233 -19.00 -9.16 7.37
C PRO A 233 -19.59 -7.73 7.41
N GLY A 234 -20.81 -7.55 7.88
CA GLY A 234 -21.46 -6.23 8.00
C GLY A 234 -20.85 -5.30 9.07
N LYS A 235 -19.87 -5.77 9.84
CA LYS A 235 -19.13 -4.97 10.84
C LYS A 235 -17.87 -4.31 10.31
N VAL A 236 -17.57 -4.48 9.03
CA VAL A 236 -16.41 -3.87 8.39
C VAL A 236 -16.87 -2.91 7.33
N PHE A 237 -16.47 -1.66 7.46
CA PHE A 237 -16.73 -0.63 6.48
C PHE A 237 -15.45 0.12 6.15
N THR A 238 -15.44 0.73 4.98
CA THR A 238 -14.28 1.46 4.50
C THR A 238 -14.65 2.89 4.17
N GLU A 239 -13.71 3.77 4.41
CA GLU A 239 -13.83 5.19 4.14
C GLU A 239 -12.62 5.70 3.37
N ILE A 240 -12.80 6.81 2.70
CA ILE A 240 -11.76 7.51 1.97
C ILE A 240 -11.62 8.91 2.56
N SER A 241 -10.39 9.33 2.82
CA SER A 241 -10.12 10.70 3.24
C SER A 241 -9.79 11.58 2.03
N THR A 242 -9.82 12.89 2.22
CA THR A 242 -9.53 13.86 1.16
C THR A 242 -8.18 13.57 0.48
N PRO A 243 -8.14 13.45 -0.86
CA PRO A 243 -6.90 13.26 -1.59
C PRO A 243 -5.95 14.44 -1.43
N VAL A 244 -4.67 14.16 -1.32
CA VAL A 244 -3.62 15.19 -1.18
C VAL A 244 -2.84 15.26 -2.48
N ASN A 245 -2.86 16.42 -3.14
CA ASN A 245 -2.01 16.69 -4.27
C ASN A 245 -0.58 16.92 -3.78
N LEU A 246 0.33 15.99 -4.09
CA LEU A 246 1.72 16.03 -3.62
C LEU A 246 2.48 17.22 -4.22
N MET A 247 2.24 17.54 -5.49
CA MET A 247 2.85 18.70 -6.14
C MET A 247 2.48 19.99 -5.40
N ALA A 248 1.19 20.25 -5.20
CA ALA A 248 0.71 21.43 -4.48
C ALA A 248 1.19 21.44 -3.01
N PHE A 249 1.35 20.27 -2.38
CA PHE A 249 1.89 20.17 -1.03
C PHE A 249 3.36 20.59 -0.95
N LEU A 250 4.19 20.20 -1.92
CA LEU A 250 5.62 20.50 -1.95
C LEU A 250 5.91 21.97 -2.29
N TYR A 251 4.99 22.64 -3.01
CA TYR A 251 5.12 24.08 -3.33
C TYR A 251 4.77 25.03 -2.17
N LYS A 252 4.32 24.52 -1.02
CA LYS A 252 4.11 25.35 0.16
C LYS A 252 5.42 25.96 0.63
N THR A 253 5.43 27.26 0.86
CA THR A 253 6.62 28.08 1.20
C THR A 253 7.46 27.48 2.34
N GLU A 254 6.79 26.92 3.36
CA GLU A 254 7.46 26.34 4.53
C GLU A 254 8.24 25.03 4.23
N ILE A 255 7.92 24.36 3.11
CA ILE A 255 8.40 23.00 2.80
C ILE A 255 9.31 23.02 1.58
N HIS A 256 9.08 23.93 0.66
CA HIS A 256 9.71 23.95 -0.68
C HIS A 256 11.25 23.94 -0.63
N GLU A 257 11.85 24.72 0.26
CA GLU A 257 13.31 24.84 0.40
C GLU A 257 13.98 23.74 1.21
N LYS A 258 13.18 22.87 1.85
CA LYS A 258 13.71 21.82 2.70
C LYS A 258 14.18 20.60 1.90
N ASN A 259 15.09 19.83 2.48
CA ASN A 259 15.58 18.60 1.87
C ASN A 259 14.45 17.55 1.75
N THR A 260 14.63 16.58 0.85
CA THR A 260 13.62 15.54 0.55
C THR A 260 13.26 14.71 1.78
N VAL A 261 14.22 14.42 2.66
CA VAL A 261 13.99 13.67 3.90
C VAL A 261 13.04 14.43 4.83
N TYR A 262 13.28 15.72 5.04
CA TYR A 262 12.40 16.57 5.84
C TYR A 262 10.99 16.64 5.23
N GLN A 263 10.89 16.85 3.91
CA GLN A 263 9.64 16.91 3.18
C GLN A 263 8.83 15.61 3.34
N SER A 264 9.48 14.45 3.23
CA SER A 264 8.83 13.15 3.39
C SER A 264 8.34 12.90 4.83
N LEU A 265 9.12 13.30 5.84
CA LEU A 265 8.74 13.20 7.26
C LEU A 265 7.57 14.12 7.60
N TYR A 266 7.59 15.37 7.09
CA TYR A 266 6.52 16.33 7.29
C TYR A 266 5.22 15.85 6.61
N LEU A 267 5.31 15.37 5.38
CA LEU A 267 4.19 14.76 4.64
C LEU A 267 3.61 13.56 5.39
N ARG A 268 4.47 12.68 5.92
CA ARG A 268 4.04 11.52 6.73
C ARG A 268 3.25 11.95 7.96
N ARG A 269 3.75 12.94 8.70
CA ARG A 269 3.05 13.50 9.88
C ARG A 269 1.71 14.12 9.49
N PHE A 270 1.68 14.87 8.39
CA PHE A 270 0.46 15.48 7.87
C PHE A 270 -0.59 14.42 7.53
N LEU A 271 -0.23 13.40 6.75
CA LEU A 271 -1.13 12.31 6.37
C LEU A 271 -1.61 11.50 7.59
N LEU A 272 -0.75 11.23 8.56
CA LEU A 272 -1.14 10.56 9.80
C LEU A 272 -2.13 11.38 10.64
N ARG A 273 -1.93 12.70 10.73
CA ARG A 273 -2.85 13.60 11.40
C ARG A 273 -4.20 13.62 10.68
N GLN A 274 -4.20 13.72 9.36
CA GLN A 274 -5.41 13.69 8.55
C GLN A 274 -6.20 12.39 8.74
N ILE A 275 -5.54 11.24 8.64
CA ILE A 275 -6.15 9.91 8.86
C ILE A 275 -6.72 9.80 10.28
N ASN A 276 -5.96 10.22 11.30
CA ASN A 276 -6.41 10.14 12.69
C ASN A 276 -7.60 11.06 12.94
N ARG A 277 -7.58 12.28 12.40
CA ARG A 277 -8.70 13.23 12.51
C ARG A 277 -9.96 12.68 11.85
N HIS A 278 -9.86 12.19 10.62
CA HIS A 278 -10.97 11.56 9.91
C HIS A 278 -11.51 10.35 10.68
N ARG A 279 -10.61 9.52 11.23
CA ARG A 279 -11.01 8.41 12.09
C ARG A 279 -11.78 8.85 13.31
N GLN A 280 -11.35 9.90 14.02
CA GLN A 280 -12.05 10.43 15.19
C GLN A 280 -13.44 10.95 14.85
N THR A 281 -13.60 11.59 13.68
CA THR A 281 -14.91 12.05 13.21
C THR A 281 -15.91 10.90 13.06
N ILE A 282 -15.45 9.73 12.58
CA ILE A 282 -16.32 8.57 12.34
C ILE A 282 -16.57 7.76 13.62
N THR A 283 -15.51 7.53 14.43
CA THR A 283 -15.60 6.65 15.61
C THR A 283 -16.08 7.39 16.85
N GLY A 284 -16.18 8.70 16.80
CA GLY A 284 -16.45 9.54 17.97
C GLY A 284 -15.24 9.60 18.94
N PRO A 285 -15.38 10.34 20.03
CA PRO A 285 -14.37 10.38 21.08
C PRO A 285 -14.22 8.98 21.70
N VAL A 286 -12.98 8.60 22.01
CA VAL A 286 -12.71 7.37 22.76
C VAL A 286 -13.30 7.56 24.14
N LEU A 287 -14.44 6.93 24.40
CA LEU A 287 -15.01 6.89 25.75
C LEU A 287 -14.00 6.15 26.65
N LYS A 288 -13.61 6.77 27.73
CA LYS A 288 -12.83 6.14 28.79
C LYS A 288 -13.60 4.93 29.31
N SER A 289 -12.91 3.88 29.72
CA SER A 289 -13.58 2.75 30.35
C SER A 289 -14.32 3.21 31.60
N PRO A 290 -15.42 2.54 32.04
CA PRO A 290 -16.10 2.88 33.28
C PRO A 290 -15.15 2.92 34.47
N GLU A 291 -14.11 2.10 34.48
CA GLU A 291 -13.07 2.05 35.52
C GLU A 291 -12.17 3.28 35.47
N GLU A 292 -11.67 3.67 34.26
CA GLU A 292 -10.91 4.91 34.09
C GLU A 292 -11.74 6.17 34.38
N LEU A 293 -13.05 6.14 34.11
CA LEU A 293 -13.97 7.25 34.48
C LEU A 293 -14.14 7.35 35.99
N LYS A 294 -14.32 6.21 36.68
CA LYS A 294 -14.39 6.17 38.15
C LYS A 294 -13.09 6.68 38.78
N GLU A 295 -11.94 6.23 38.30
CA GLU A 295 -10.63 6.63 38.79
C GLU A 295 -10.38 8.13 38.58
N ASN A 296 -10.76 8.68 37.44
CA ASN A 296 -10.64 10.12 37.17
C ASN A 296 -11.61 10.95 38.00
N ILE A 297 -12.79 10.44 38.35
CA ILE A 297 -13.74 11.14 39.24
C ILE A 297 -13.21 11.15 40.68
N LEU A 298 -12.68 10.01 41.14
CA LEU A 298 -12.11 9.87 42.49
C LEU A 298 -10.79 10.64 42.69
N THR A 299 -10.06 10.91 41.63
CA THR A 299 -8.82 11.69 41.68
C THR A 299 -9.01 13.19 41.39
N ALA A 300 -10.22 13.62 41.05
CA ALA A 300 -10.56 15.01 40.78
C ALA A 300 -11.11 15.75 42.01
N GLU A 301 -11.28 15.09 43.17
CA GLU A 301 -11.50 15.68 44.49
C GLU A 301 -10.14 15.86 45.20
#